data_ac0cc12140c0ddb8c6cbc3f50e90ab2f
#
_entry.id   ac0cc12140c0ddb8c6cbc3f50e90ab2f
#
_cell.length_a   1.000
_cell.length_b   1.000
_cell.length_c   1.000
_cell.angle_alpha   90.00
_cell.angle_beta   90.00
_cell.angle_gamma   90.00
#
_symmetry.space_group_name_H-M   'P 1'
#
loop_
_entity.id
_entity.type
_entity.pdbx_description
1 polymer ?
#
loop_
_entity_poly.entity_id
_entity_poly.type
_entity_poly.pdbx_seq_one_letter_code
_entity_poly.pdbx_strand_id
1 'polypeptide(L)'
;KHFILRDKSRVAVTYASPVHFIKNGKWVENEPGLVQKNGRLHNTQGAFSASFALSGEDEGGSVIQWEGKSVSFRALGNRVGGTSQARVSNASPERTGLLSAQELMKSNSGTVSYDGVFTDASLEYKIAWNGIKEDIIISSRGGQYKYGFVYTLSHGLAMSLNSAGCGDKRQ
;
A
#
# COMPACT_ATOMS: atom_id res chain seq x y z
N LYS A 1 14.38 1.79 16.00
CA LYS A 1 15.44 2.43 15.20
C LYS A 1 15.99 3.65 15.94
N HIS A 2 17.29 3.92 15.80
CA HIS A 2 17.92 5.10 16.35
C HIS A 2 18.29 6.04 15.21
N PHE A 3 18.02 7.32 15.41
CA PHE A 3 18.27 8.37 14.41
C PHE A 3 19.04 9.53 15.03
N ILE A 4 19.83 10.20 14.20
CA ILE A 4 20.45 11.49 14.55
C ILE A 4 19.68 12.56 13.79
N LEU A 5 19.11 13.51 14.53
CA LEU A 5 18.34 14.60 13.94
C LEU A 5 19.25 15.72 13.40
N ARG A 6 18.64 16.66 12.69
CA ARG A 6 19.34 17.81 12.08
C ARG A 6 20.04 18.70 13.10
N ASP A 7 19.51 18.78 14.31
CA ASP A 7 20.08 19.50 15.46
C ASP A 7 21.13 18.68 16.24
N LYS A 8 21.53 17.51 15.71
CA LYS A 8 22.45 16.54 16.31
C LYS A 8 21.92 15.82 17.55
N SER A 9 20.67 16.05 17.95
CA SER A 9 20.03 15.24 18.98
C SER A 9 19.82 13.79 18.51
N ARG A 10 19.67 12.86 19.45
CA ARG A 10 19.45 11.43 19.17
C ARG A 10 18.03 11.07 19.57
N VAL A 11 17.34 10.36 18.66
CA VAL A 11 15.99 9.89 18.89
C VAL A 11 15.93 8.37 18.68
N ALA A 12 15.31 7.68 19.63
CA ALA A 12 14.92 6.27 19.48
C ALA A 12 13.45 6.22 19.12
N VAL A 13 13.13 5.59 17.99
CA VAL A 13 11.73 5.39 17.56
C VAL A 13 11.36 3.93 17.73
N THR A 14 10.32 3.67 18.50
CA THR A 14 9.71 2.35 18.64
C THR A 14 8.50 2.29 17.70
N TYR A 15 8.45 1.26 16.87
CA TYR A 15 7.36 1.01 15.95
C TYR A 15 6.43 -0.06 16.53
N ALA A 16 5.13 0.11 16.39
CA ALA A 16 4.14 -0.90 16.78
C ALA A 16 4.18 -2.14 15.87
N SER A 17 4.78 -2.02 14.70
CA SER A 17 4.91 -3.08 13.71
C SER A 17 6.36 -3.50 13.54
N PRO A 18 6.66 -4.77 13.17
CA PRO A 18 8.00 -5.22 12.85
C PRO A 18 8.66 -4.37 11.76
N VAL A 19 9.86 -3.89 12.03
CA VAL A 19 10.68 -3.11 11.09
C VAL A 19 11.74 -3.95 10.38
N HIS A 20 11.80 -5.23 10.71
CA HIS A 20 12.69 -6.22 10.09
C HIS A 20 11.93 -7.50 9.78
N PHE A 21 12.40 -8.23 8.79
CA PHE A 21 11.94 -9.58 8.45
C PHE A 21 13.14 -10.49 8.17
N ILE A 22 12.92 -11.80 8.15
CA ILE A 22 13.96 -12.76 7.85
C ILE A 22 13.99 -13.05 6.35
N LYS A 23 15.14 -12.85 5.72
CA LYS A 23 15.41 -13.20 4.33
C LYS A 23 16.68 -14.03 4.27
N ASN A 24 16.59 -15.26 3.76
CA ASN A 24 17.72 -16.18 3.68
C ASN A 24 18.45 -16.34 5.03
N GLY A 25 17.69 -16.49 6.12
CA GLY A 25 18.22 -16.67 7.46
C GLY A 25 18.84 -15.44 8.12
N LYS A 26 18.74 -14.27 7.50
CA LYS A 26 19.27 -13.00 8.03
C LYS A 26 18.16 -11.98 8.27
N TRP A 27 18.30 -11.20 9.33
CA TRP A 27 17.43 -10.05 9.57
C TRP A 27 17.71 -8.94 8.57
N VAL A 28 16.68 -8.51 7.87
CA VAL A 28 16.72 -7.46 6.84
C VAL A 28 15.70 -6.40 7.21
N GLU A 29 16.03 -5.13 6.97
CA GLU A 29 15.13 -4.03 7.23
C GLU A 29 13.95 -4.02 6.25
N ASN A 30 12.75 -3.76 6.76
CA ASN A 30 11.55 -3.56 5.96
C ASN A 30 11.53 -2.13 5.41
N GLU A 31 11.57 -1.98 4.10
CA GLU A 31 11.54 -0.70 3.38
C GLU A 31 10.28 -0.65 2.50
N PRO A 32 9.17 -0.11 3.01
CA PRO A 32 7.90 -0.09 2.29
C PRO A 32 7.83 0.96 1.18
N GLY A 33 8.90 1.72 0.95
CA GLY A 33 8.97 2.71 -0.13
C GLY A 33 8.64 2.10 -1.49
N LEU A 34 8.07 2.90 -2.38
CA LEU A 34 7.69 2.50 -3.74
C LEU A 34 8.67 3.07 -4.76
N VAL A 35 9.12 2.23 -5.67
CA VAL A 35 9.98 2.60 -6.80
C VAL A 35 9.33 2.16 -8.10
N GLN A 36 9.48 2.97 -9.16
CA GLN A 36 9.01 2.59 -10.48
C GLN A 36 10.07 1.74 -11.18
N LYS A 37 9.65 0.56 -11.66
CA LYS A 37 10.49 -0.37 -12.42
C LYS A 37 9.61 -1.14 -13.41
N ASN A 38 10.08 -1.30 -14.64
CA ASN A 38 9.40 -2.07 -15.70
C ASN A 38 7.92 -1.67 -15.89
N GLY A 39 7.62 -0.37 -15.88
CA GLY A 39 6.26 0.13 -16.08
C GLY A 39 5.31 -0.10 -14.91
N ARG A 40 5.81 -0.48 -13.74
CA ARG A 40 5.01 -0.69 -12.52
C ARG A 40 5.69 -0.07 -11.30
N LEU A 41 4.92 0.15 -10.24
CA LEU A 41 5.44 0.56 -8.93
C LEU A 41 5.69 -0.70 -8.09
N HIS A 42 6.83 -0.78 -7.45
CA HIS A 42 7.21 -1.92 -6.60
C HIS A 42 7.64 -1.45 -5.23
N ASN A 43 7.33 -2.22 -4.18
CA ASN A 43 7.95 -1.97 -2.89
C ASN A 43 9.45 -2.28 -2.94
N THR A 44 10.23 -1.47 -2.25
CA THR A 44 11.70 -1.58 -2.28
C THR A 44 12.16 -2.87 -1.63
N GLN A 45 11.68 -3.17 -0.42
CA GLN A 45 12.05 -4.35 0.33
C GLN A 45 11.01 -4.66 1.42
N GLY A 46 10.63 -5.94 1.56
CA GLY A 46 9.65 -6.38 2.54
C GLY A 46 9.57 -7.90 2.66
N ALA A 47 8.78 -8.37 3.61
CA ALA A 47 8.49 -9.78 3.79
C ALA A 47 7.70 -10.37 2.61
N PHE A 48 7.08 -9.52 1.82
CA PHE A 48 6.37 -9.87 0.59
C PHE A 48 6.75 -8.87 -0.52
N SER A 49 6.48 -9.24 -1.76
CA SER A 49 6.62 -8.36 -2.92
C SER A 49 5.26 -7.80 -3.29
N ALA A 50 5.19 -6.49 -3.52
CA ALA A 50 4.01 -5.81 -4.02
C ALA A 50 4.34 -5.06 -5.32
N SER A 51 3.45 -5.11 -6.29
CA SER A 51 3.54 -4.28 -7.48
C SER A 51 2.18 -3.66 -7.81
N PHE A 52 2.19 -2.39 -8.17
CA PHE A 52 1.00 -1.64 -8.49
C PHE A 52 1.06 -1.16 -9.94
N ALA A 53 -0.07 -1.16 -10.61
CA ALA A 53 -0.21 -0.60 -11.93
C ALA A 53 0.04 0.92 -11.91
N LEU A 54 0.48 1.50 -13.03
CA LEU A 54 0.60 2.95 -13.18
C LEU A 54 -0.77 3.61 -13.46
N SER A 55 -1.76 2.82 -13.84
CA SER A 55 -3.14 3.26 -14.03
C SER A 55 -4.09 2.36 -13.22
N GLY A 56 -5.10 2.94 -12.59
CA GLY A 56 -6.12 2.19 -11.85
C GLY A 56 -7.00 1.30 -12.72
N GLU A 57 -6.96 1.49 -14.03
CA GLU A 57 -7.73 0.74 -15.04
C GLU A 57 -6.91 -0.35 -15.74
N ASP A 58 -5.63 -0.48 -15.39
CA ASP A 58 -4.75 -1.52 -15.95
C ASP A 58 -5.31 -2.92 -15.65
N GLU A 59 -5.57 -3.71 -16.70
CA GLU A 59 -6.10 -5.07 -16.59
C GLU A 59 -5.19 -6.00 -15.76
N GLY A 60 -3.89 -5.74 -15.75
CA GLY A 60 -2.92 -6.44 -14.90
C GLY A 60 -3.10 -6.17 -13.41
N GLY A 61 -3.80 -5.09 -13.05
CA GLY A 61 -4.09 -4.71 -11.67
C GLY A 61 -2.84 -4.57 -10.80
N SER A 62 -3.04 -4.68 -9.51
CA SER A 62 -1.97 -4.74 -8.50
C SER A 62 -1.74 -6.18 -8.07
N VAL A 63 -0.51 -6.53 -7.68
CA VAL A 63 -0.13 -7.90 -7.34
C VAL A 63 0.62 -7.93 -6.02
N ILE A 64 0.26 -8.87 -5.16
CA ILE A 64 1.02 -9.25 -3.97
C ILE A 64 1.59 -10.64 -4.21
N GLN A 65 2.86 -10.83 -3.87
CA GLN A 65 3.52 -12.13 -3.93
C GLN A 65 4.19 -12.46 -2.60
N TRP A 66 3.99 -13.67 -2.13
CA TRP A 66 4.58 -14.20 -0.92
C TRP A 66 4.78 -15.71 -1.04
N GLU A 67 5.99 -16.19 -0.79
CA GLU A 67 6.37 -17.63 -0.81
C GLU A 67 5.88 -18.38 -2.06
N GLY A 68 6.08 -17.80 -3.24
CA GLY A 68 5.67 -18.39 -4.51
C GLY A 68 4.17 -18.38 -4.81
N LYS A 69 3.36 -17.80 -3.93
CA LYS A 69 1.94 -17.55 -4.14
C LYS A 69 1.72 -16.09 -4.53
N SER A 70 0.65 -15.83 -5.28
CA SER A 70 0.27 -14.48 -5.69
C SER A 70 -1.22 -14.25 -5.65
N VAL A 71 -1.57 -13.01 -5.33
CA VAL A 71 -2.91 -12.47 -5.48
C VAL A 71 -2.81 -11.22 -6.33
N SER A 72 -3.50 -11.19 -7.46
CA SER A 72 -3.71 -9.95 -8.19
C SER A 72 -5.11 -9.41 -7.93
N PHE A 73 -5.24 -8.10 -7.93
CA PHE A 73 -6.51 -7.42 -7.68
C PHE A 73 -6.58 -6.13 -8.47
N ARG A 74 -7.78 -5.81 -8.95
CA ARG A 74 -8.07 -4.55 -9.64
C ARG A 74 -9.48 -4.09 -9.34
N ALA A 75 -9.69 -2.79 -9.34
CA ALA A 75 -11.02 -2.22 -9.26
C ALA A 75 -11.79 -2.41 -10.57
N LEU A 76 -13.08 -2.67 -10.45
CA LEU A 76 -14.01 -2.53 -11.56
C LEU A 76 -14.48 -1.07 -11.59
N GLY A 77 -13.67 -0.21 -12.22
CA GLY A 77 -13.99 1.21 -12.36
C GLY A 77 -15.28 1.43 -13.13
N ASN A 78 -16.04 2.43 -12.75
CA ASN A 78 -17.26 2.84 -13.42
C ASN A 78 -17.18 4.27 -14.00
N ARG A 79 -15.96 4.77 -14.14
CA ARG A 79 -15.71 6.11 -14.67
C ARG A 79 -15.96 6.15 -16.19
N VAL A 80 -16.71 7.13 -16.63
CA VAL A 80 -16.88 7.45 -18.03
C VAL A 80 -15.84 8.50 -18.44
N GLY A 81 -14.76 8.04 -19.09
CA GLY A 81 -13.70 8.89 -19.69
C GLY A 81 -12.55 9.26 -18.76
N GLY A 82 -11.34 9.05 -19.24
CA GLY A 82 -10.06 9.39 -18.63
C GLY A 82 -9.43 8.27 -17.80
N THR A 83 -8.10 8.18 -17.86
CA THR A 83 -7.30 7.22 -17.12
C THR A 83 -6.94 7.73 -15.74
N SER A 84 -7.12 6.90 -14.72
CA SER A 84 -6.72 7.16 -13.34
C SER A 84 -5.24 6.84 -13.18
N GLN A 85 -4.38 7.87 -13.18
CA GLN A 85 -2.94 7.69 -12.99
C GLN A 85 -2.59 7.45 -11.52
N ALA A 86 -1.63 6.56 -11.28
CA ALA A 86 -1.10 6.32 -9.95
C ALA A 86 -0.36 7.55 -9.43
N ARG A 87 -0.68 8.00 -8.23
CA ARG A 87 0.11 8.95 -7.45
C ARG A 87 0.83 8.24 -6.33
N VAL A 88 2.13 8.47 -6.22
CA VAL A 88 2.98 7.83 -5.20
C VAL A 88 3.32 8.83 -4.12
N SER A 89 3.12 8.46 -2.89
CA SER A 89 3.66 9.12 -1.73
C SER A 89 4.59 8.16 -1.01
N ASN A 90 5.87 8.42 -1.11
CA ASN A 90 6.89 7.75 -0.32
C ASN A 90 7.20 8.60 0.90
N ALA A 91 6.80 8.13 2.06
CA ALA A 91 7.30 8.67 3.30
C ALA A 91 8.61 7.95 3.68
N SER A 92 9.55 7.86 2.74
CA SER A 92 10.91 7.44 3.03
C SER A 92 11.76 8.68 3.20
N PRO A 93 12.48 8.84 4.32
CA PRO A 93 13.50 9.86 4.40
C PRO A 93 14.54 9.57 3.32
N GLU A 94 14.73 10.51 2.39
CA GLU A 94 15.93 10.47 1.57
C GLU A 94 17.13 10.31 2.51
N ARG A 95 17.95 9.32 2.26
CA ARG A 95 19.11 8.95 3.11
C ARG A 95 20.16 10.06 3.29
N THR A 96 19.94 11.24 2.73
CA THR A 96 20.90 12.35 2.64
C THR A 96 20.58 13.53 3.55
N GLY A 97 19.49 13.55 4.29
CA GLY A 97 19.11 14.65 5.15
C GLY A 97 18.85 14.25 6.61
N LEU A 98 19.31 15.08 7.54
CA LEU A 98 18.91 14.97 8.93
C LEU A 98 17.43 15.36 9.03
N LEU A 99 16.59 14.42 9.50
CA LEU A 99 15.15 14.59 9.59
C LEU A 99 14.72 15.27 10.89
N SER A 100 13.59 15.94 10.86
CA SER A 100 12.87 16.32 12.08
C SER A 100 12.16 15.09 12.67
N ALA A 101 11.81 15.14 13.95
CA ALA A 101 11.06 14.07 14.62
C ALA A 101 9.70 13.79 13.94
N GLN A 102 9.05 14.85 13.41
CA GLN A 102 7.76 14.72 12.71
C GLN A 102 7.91 14.02 11.35
N GLU A 103 8.99 14.27 10.63
CA GLU A 103 9.29 13.56 9.37
C GLU A 103 9.61 12.10 9.62
N LEU A 104 10.32 11.77 10.71
CA LEU A 104 10.57 10.40 11.13
C LEU A 104 9.29 9.61 11.44
N MET A 105 8.31 10.24 12.08
CA MET A 105 7.02 9.60 12.38
C MET A 105 6.22 9.27 11.11
N LYS A 106 6.36 10.07 10.06
CA LYS A 106 5.72 9.85 8.75
C LYS A 106 6.48 8.84 7.88
N SER A 107 7.70 8.50 8.23
CA SER A 107 8.72 7.97 7.32
C SER A 107 8.76 6.45 7.19
N ASN A 108 7.66 5.73 7.24
CA ASN A 108 7.71 4.28 7.01
C ASN A 108 6.48 3.73 6.30
N SER A 109 6.02 4.43 5.27
CA SER A 109 4.91 3.95 4.45
C SER A 109 5.14 4.25 2.98
N GLY A 110 4.86 3.27 2.13
CA GLY A 110 4.67 3.49 0.70
C GLY A 110 3.17 3.52 0.44
N THR A 111 2.70 4.59 -0.17
CA THR A 111 1.28 4.76 -0.52
C THR A 111 1.16 4.99 -2.01
N VAL A 112 0.22 4.31 -2.65
CA VAL A 112 -0.22 4.59 -4.02
C VAL A 112 -1.69 4.94 -4.01
N SER A 113 -2.06 6.03 -4.69
CA SER A 113 -3.43 6.49 -4.79
C SER A 113 -3.84 6.58 -6.27
N TYR A 114 -5.07 6.20 -6.54
CA TYR A 114 -5.70 6.28 -7.86
C TYR A 114 -6.97 7.13 -7.74
N ASP A 115 -6.90 8.35 -8.26
CA ASP A 115 -8.05 9.24 -8.19
C ASP A 115 -9.07 8.92 -9.28
N GLY A 116 -10.33 8.91 -8.89
CA GLY A 116 -11.43 8.78 -9.83
C GLY A 116 -11.49 7.43 -10.55
N VAL A 117 -10.99 6.36 -9.95
CA VAL A 117 -11.27 4.97 -10.39
C VAL A 117 -12.77 4.73 -10.35
N PHE A 118 -13.44 5.25 -9.35
CA PHE A 118 -14.88 5.33 -9.25
C PHE A 118 -15.34 6.77 -9.43
N THR A 119 -16.58 6.98 -9.84
CA THR A 119 -17.14 8.32 -10.10
C THR A 119 -17.11 9.20 -8.84
N ASP A 120 -17.28 8.60 -7.68
CA ASP A 120 -17.45 9.26 -6.38
C ASP A 120 -16.37 8.91 -5.37
N ALA A 121 -15.35 8.13 -5.76
CA ALA A 121 -14.31 7.70 -4.84
C ALA A 121 -12.95 7.50 -5.51
N SER A 122 -11.91 7.62 -4.68
CA SER A 122 -10.53 7.26 -5.00
C SER A 122 -10.11 6.01 -4.24
N LEU A 123 -9.12 5.30 -4.75
CA LEU A 123 -8.49 4.18 -4.08
C LEU A 123 -7.13 4.59 -3.53
N GLU A 124 -6.83 4.12 -2.34
CA GLU A 124 -5.52 4.27 -1.75
C GLU A 124 -5.03 2.93 -1.19
N TYR A 125 -3.81 2.54 -1.56
CA TYR A 125 -3.14 1.36 -1.05
C TYR A 125 -1.92 1.77 -0.25
N LYS A 126 -1.86 1.31 1.01
CA LYS A 126 -0.72 1.50 1.91
C LYS A 126 0.00 0.19 2.13
N ILE A 127 1.31 0.17 1.90
CA ILE A 127 2.12 -0.98 2.23
C ILE A 127 2.35 -1.02 3.74
N ALA A 128 1.92 -2.10 4.36
CA ALA A 128 2.19 -2.43 5.76
C ALA A 128 3.27 -3.53 5.82
N TRP A 129 3.76 -3.83 7.02
CA TRP A 129 4.79 -4.86 7.22
C TRP A 129 4.32 -6.28 6.85
N ASN A 130 3.03 -6.55 6.95
CA ASN A 130 2.43 -7.87 6.75
C ASN A 130 1.41 -7.91 5.60
N GLY A 131 1.33 -6.88 4.78
CA GLY A 131 0.37 -6.83 3.69
C GLY A 131 0.12 -5.43 3.14
N ILE A 132 -0.99 -5.30 2.47
CA ILE A 132 -1.46 -4.03 1.90
C ILE A 132 -2.79 -3.69 2.56
N LYS A 133 -2.91 -2.45 3.03
CA LYS A 133 -4.20 -1.87 3.42
C LYS A 133 -4.79 -1.15 2.22
N GLU A 134 -6.06 -1.43 1.93
CA GLU A 134 -6.85 -0.72 0.93
C GLU A 134 -7.83 0.22 1.63
N ASP A 135 -7.87 1.46 1.18
CA ASP A 135 -8.84 2.46 1.59
C ASP A 135 -9.62 2.97 0.37
N ILE A 136 -10.95 3.01 0.46
CA ILE A 136 -11.83 3.67 -0.52
C ILE A 136 -12.19 5.03 0.06
N ILE A 137 -11.72 6.09 -0.57
CA ILE A 137 -11.93 7.47 -0.12
C ILE A 137 -13.08 8.07 -0.89
N ILE A 138 -14.23 8.20 -0.23
CA ILE A 138 -15.46 8.72 -0.81
C ILE A 138 -15.38 10.24 -0.86
N SER A 139 -15.57 10.84 -2.05
CA SER A 139 -15.44 12.27 -2.29
C SER A 139 -16.75 13.04 -2.15
N SER A 140 -17.90 12.36 -2.20
CA SER A 140 -19.21 13.02 -2.12
C SER A 140 -20.24 12.18 -1.35
N ARG A 141 -21.19 12.86 -0.69
CA ARG A 141 -22.35 12.20 -0.06
C ARG A 141 -23.44 11.93 -1.09
N GLY A 142 -24.17 10.82 -0.96
CA GLY A 142 -25.34 10.50 -1.78
C GLY A 142 -25.07 9.65 -3.01
N GLY A 143 -23.85 9.14 -3.16
CA GLY A 143 -23.48 8.18 -4.21
C GLY A 143 -23.99 6.76 -3.95
N GLN A 144 -23.91 5.94 -4.98
CA GLN A 144 -24.16 4.51 -4.89
C GLN A 144 -22.88 3.83 -4.36
N TYR A 145 -22.80 3.59 -3.06
CA TYR A 145 -21.61 3.03 -2.39
C TYR A 145 -21.43 1.53 -2.66
N LYS A 146 -21.36 1.17 -3.95
CA LYS A 146 -21.05 -0.19 -4.39
C LYS A 146 -19.78 -0.15 -5.24
N TYR A 147 -18.72 -0.77 -4.73
CA TYR A 147 -17.43 -0.82 -5.38
C TYR A 147 -17.09 -2.27 -5.66
N GLY A 148 -16.76 -2.56 -6.93
CA GLY A 148 -16.44 -3.91 -7.37
C GLY A 148 -14.94 -4.09 -7.53
N PHE A 149 -14.46 -5.30 -7.21
CA PHE A 149 -13.07 -5.70 -7.40
C PHE A 149 -13.00 -7.08 -8.03
N VAL A 150 -12.00 -7.29 -8.86
CA VAL A 150 -11.64 -8.61 -9.38
C VAL A 150 -10.38 -9.07 -8.68
N TYR A 151 -10.42 -10.27 -8.14
CA TYR A 151 -9.24 -10.94 -7.57
C TYR A 151 -8.90 -12.16 -8.41
N THR A 152 -7.61 -12.35 -8.69
CA THR A 152 -7.08 -13.56 -9.30
C THR A 152 -6.08 -14.19 -8.34
N LEU A 153 -6.30 -15.43 -8.00
CA LEU A 153 -5.49 -16.18 -7.04
C LEU A 153 -4.61 -17.17 -7.76
N SER A 154 -3.34 -17.29 -7.37
CA SER A 154 -2.49 -18.38 -7.85
C SER A 154 -2.98 -19.73 -7.33
N HIS A 155 -2.56 -20.81 -8.01
CA HIS A 155 -2.93 -22.18 -7.62
C HIS A 155 -2.67 -22.47 -6.13
N GLY A 156 -3.61 -23.10 -5.48
CA GLY A 156 -3.55 -23.47 -4.06
C GLY A 156 -3.91 -22.34 -3.09
N LEU A 157 -4.43 -21.22 -3.59
CA LEU A 157 -5.11 -20.21 -2.76
C LEU A 157 -6.62 -20.30 -2.97
N ALA A 158 -7.37 -20.02 -1.92
CA ALA A 158 -8.82 -19.91 -1.97
C ALA A 158 -9.25 -18.62 -1.24
N MET A 159 -10.29 -17.99 -1.73
CA MET A 159 -10.92 -16.86 -1.06
C MET A 159 -12.14 -17.37 -0.28
N SER A 160 -12.27 -16.93 0.96
CA SER A 160 -13.46 -17.18 1.76
C SER A 160 -13.99 -15.86 2.34
N LEU A 161 -15.30 -15.73 2.39
CA LEU A 161 -15.93 -14.66 3.14
C LEU A 161 -15.85 -14.99 4.63
N ASN A 162 -15.24 -14.10 5.39
CA ASN A 162 -15.29 -14.22 6.83
C ASN A 162 -16.72 -13.82 7.30
N SER A 163 -17.40 -14.72 7.99
CA SER A 163 -18.75 -14.50 8.53
C SER A 163 -18.81 -13.50 9.69
N ALA A 164 -17.66 -13.02 10.18
CA ALA A 164 -17.58 -11.85 11.04
C ALA A 164 -17.94 -10.63 10.18
N GLY A 165 -19.23 -10.46 9.92
CA GLY A 165 -19.76 -9.35 9.15
C GLY A 165 -19.25 -8.02 9.68
N CYS A 166 -19.12 -7.07 8.80
CA CYS A 166 -18.95 -5.66 9.11
C CYS A 166 -20.01 -5.27 10.14
N GLY A 167 -19.64 -5.25 11.40
CA GLY A 167 -20.55 -4.85 12.46
C GLY A 167 -20.89 -3.39 12.28
N ASP A 168 -22.13 -3.11 11.95
CA ASP A 168 -22.70 -1.77 11.94
C ASP A 168 -22.58 -1.19 13.37
N LYS A 169 -21.49 -0.49 13.63
CA LYS A 169 -21.36 0.30 14.86
C LYS A 169 -22.09 1.61 14.66
N ARG A 170 -23.40 1.54 14.59
CA ARG A 170 -24.26 2.69 14.92
C ARG A 170 -24.45 2.70 16.43
N GLN A 171 -23.73 3.53 17.09
CA GLN A 171 -24.10 4.18 18.34
C GLN A 171 -23.87 5.66 18.20
#